data_3840e667a1870c8719b5cf48e7ec7070
#
_entry.id   3840e667a1870c8719b5cf48e7ec7070
#
_cell.length_a   1.000
_cell.length_b   1.000
_cell.length_c   1.000
_cell.angle_alpha   90.00
_cell.angle_beta   90.00
_cell.angle_gamma   90.00
#
_symmetry.space_group_name_H-M   'P 1'
#
loop_
_entity.id
_entity.type
_entity.pdbx_description
1 polymer ?
#
loop_
_entity_poly.entity_id
_entity_poly.type
_entity_poly.pdbx_seq_one_letter_code
_entity_poly.pdbx_strand_id
1 'polypeptide(L)'
;MRFHKSDKLIFLLAALFSLPFLLNAELFKDDLYRAVSGDPSYWDKDSRPLTTVLMKVLNLGGMITDVSPLSFILGMVCMIISAIIISRAISSNRPSYFSSAFASLIFLNPMFIGNAVFSFDSATMGASIVVAIASAYFFYNRSYIDVVWKIVAVTSVMSMYQPSSALFVTMTAFIV
;
A
#
# COMPACT_ATOMS: atom_id res chain seq x y z
N MET A 1 10.75 5.68 14.83
CA MET A 1 9.41 6.29 14.82
C MET A 1 8.72 5.95 16.14
N ARG A 2 8.35 6.94 16.98
CA ARG A 2 7.75 6.67 18.30
C ARG A 2 6.22 6.61 18.15
N PHE A 3 5.57 5.60 18.74
CA PHE A 3 4.12 5.48 18.74
C PHE A 3 3.47 6.52 19.65
N HIS A 4 2.41 7.16 19.15
CA HIS A 4 1.60 8.13 19.89
C HIS A 4 0.21 7.55 20.23
N LYS A 5 -0.44 8.12 21.25
CA LYS A 5 -1.79 7.68 21.65
C LYS A 5 -2.82 7.82 20.50
N SER A 6 -2.65 8.85 19.67
CA SER A 6 -3.51 9.10 18.51
C SER A 6 -3.37 8.04 17.40
N ASP A 7 -2.24 7.32 17.31
CA ASP A 7 -2.05 6.27 16.32
C ASP A 7 -3.04 5.09 16.57
N LYS A 8 -3.49 4.90 17.81
CA LYS A 8 -4.51 3.88 18.14
C LYS A 8 -5.81 4.08 17.36
N LEU A 9 -6.15 5.32 17.01
CA LEU A 9 -7.32 5.61 16.19
C LEU A 9 -7.15 5.05 14.77
N ILE A 10 -5.95 5.16 14.18
CA ILE A 10 -5.66 4.59 12.85
C ILE A 10 -5.85 3.06 12.89
N PHE A 11 -5.32 2.39 13.92
CA PHE A 11 -5.48 0.95 14.07
C PHE A 11 -6.95 0.53 14.25
N LEU A 12 -7.70 1.28 15.06
CA LEU A 12 -9.12 1.01 15.27
C LEU A 12 -9.90 1.15 13.95
N LEU A 13 -9.71 2.24 13.23
CA LEU A 13 -10.38 2.48 11.96
C LEU A 13 -9.98 1.45 10.90
N ALA A 14 -8.70 1.06 10.84
CA ALA A 14 -8.24 0.01 9.94
C ALA A 14 -8.85 -1.35 10.29
N ALA A 15 -8.96 -1.70 11.57
CA ALA A 15 -9.61 -2.93 12.01
C ALA A 15 -11.09 -2.95 11.61
N LEU A 16 -11.83 -1.86 11.87
CA LEU A 16 -13.24 -1.75 11.49
C LEU A 16 -13.43 -1.82 9.97
N PHE A 17 -12.55 -1.18 9.19
CA PHE A 17 -12.58 -1.24 7.73
C PHE A 17 -12.30 -2.66 7.22
N SER A 18 -11.39 -3.38 7.86
CA SER A 18 -10.96 -4.72 7.43
C SER A 18 -12.00 -5.81 7.70
N LEU A 19 -12.88 -5.63 8.69
CA LEU A 19 -13.84 -6.65 9.11
C LEU A 19 -14.68 -7.23 7.96
N PRO A 20 -15.34 -6.42 7.10
CA PRO A 20 -16.15 -6.96 6.00
C PRO A 20 -15.35 -7.83 5.03
N PHE A 21 -14.11 -7.45 4.73
CA PHE A 21 -13.24 -8.17 3.80
C PHE A 21 -12.69 -9.47 4.38
N LEU A 22 -12.45 -9.51 5.69
CA LEU A 22 -11.98 -10.71 6.38
C LEU A 22 -13.12 -11.72 6.62
N LEU A 23 -14.35 -11.24 6.78
CA LEU A 23 -15.52 -12.09 6.99
C LEU A 23 -16.10 -12.63 5.66
N ASN A 24 -15.92 -11.91 4.55
CA ASN A 24 -16.45 -12.26 3.24
C ASN A 24 -15.28 -12.35 2.23
N ALA A 25 -14.45 -13.36 2.39
CA ALA A 25 -13.30 -13.59 1.53
C ALA A 25 -13.72 -14.22 0.19
N GLU A 26 -14.51 -13.52 -0.61
CA GLU A 26 -14.85 -13.93 -1.97
C GLU A 26 -13.78 -13.47 -2.95
N LEU A 27 -13.33 -14.36 -3.84
CA LEU A 27 -12.41 -14.02 -4.90
C LEU A 27 -13.13 -13.20 -5.98
N PHE A 28 -12.59 -12.04 -6.29
CA PHE A 28 -13.08 -11.22 -7.39
C PHE A 28 -12.69 -11.86 -8.73
N LYS A 29 -13.35 -11.47 -9.82
CA LYS A 29 -13.23 -12.11 -11.15
C LYS A 29 -11.77 -12.37 -11.58
N ASP A 30 -10.90 -11.39 -11.43
CA ASP A 30 -9.49 -11.52 -11.85
C ASP A 30 -8.70 -12.42 -10.90
N ASP A 31 -9.02 -12.39 -9.61
CA ASP A 31 -8.42 -13.26 -8.60
C ASP A 31 -8.81 -14.72 -8.82
N LEU A 32 -10.07 -14.97 -9.22
CA LEU A 32 -10.53 -16.31 -9.56
C LEU A 32 -9.73 -16.88 -10.75
N TYR A 33 -9.52 -16.07 -11.80
CA TYR A 33 -8.71 -16.48 -12.94
C TYR A 33 -7.27 -16.80 -12.53
N ARG A 34 -6.64 -15.98 -11.68
CA ARG A 34 -5.30 -16.21 -11.16
C ARG A 34 -5.21 -17.47 -10.30
N ALA A 35 -6.19 -17.68 -9.43
CA ALA A 35 -6.27 -18.88 -8.59
C ALA A 35 -6.36 -20.17 -9.42
N VAL A 36 -7.10 -20.14 -10.54
CA VAL A 36 -7.26 -21.29 -11.43
C VAL A 36 -6.03 -21.51 -12.31
N SER A 37 -5.46 -20.44 -12.88
CA SER A 37 -4.32 -20.54 -13.80
C SER A 37 -3.00 -20.84 -13.07
N GLY A 38 -2.82 -20.31 -11.88
CA GLY A 38 -1.57 -20.41 -11.13
C GLY A 38 -0.36 -19.76 -11.81
N ASP A 39 -0.58 -18.97 -12.88
CA ASP A 39 0.48 -18.36 -13.69
C ASP A 39 1.12 -17.18 -12.93
N PRO A 40 2.40 -17.29 -12.53
CA PRO A 40 3.08 -16.22 -11.81
C PRO A 40 3.47 -15.04 -12.70
N SER A 41 3.40 -15.16 -14.02
CA SER A 41 3.80 -14.11 -14.97
C SER A 41 2.66 -13.19 -15.38
N TYR A 42 1.48 -13.35 -14.79
CA TYR A 42 0.29 -12.60 -15.18
C TYR A 42 0.50 -11.08 -15.10
N TRP A 43 1.16 -10.60 -14.04
CA TRP A 43 1.40 -9.17 -13.85
C TRP A 43 2.48 -8.58 -14.76
N ASP A 44 3.35 -9.41 -15.36
CA ASP A 44 4.36 -8.93 -16.32
C ASP A 44 3.68 -8.37 -17.58
N LYS A 45 2.53 -8.94 -17.98
CA LYS A 45 1.70 -8.46 -19.10
C LYS A 45 1.13 -7.07 -18.83
N ASP A 46 0.89 -6.76 -17.55
CA ASP A 46 0.38 -5.47 -17.10
C ASP A 46 1.52 -4.48 -16.76
N SER A 47 2.76 -4.79 -17.17
CA SER A 47 3.97 -3.99 -16.87
C SER A 47 4.21 -3.80 -15.37
N ARG A 48 3.93 -4.86 -14.57
CA ARG A 48 4.05 -4.88 -13.10
C ARG A 48 5.02 -5.99 -12.61
N PRO A 49 6.28 -6.02 -13.09
CA PRO A 49 7.21 -7.13 -12.81
C PRO A 49 7.55 -7.27 -11.32
N LEU A 50 7.56 -6.16 -10.57
CA LEU A 50 7.84 -6.22 -9.15
C LEU A 50 6.68 -6.87 -8.36
N THR A 51 5.44 -6.75 -8.85
CA THR A 51 4.29 -7.51 -8.32
C THR A 51 4.51 -9.00 -8.54
N THR A 52 4.93 -9.42 -9.73
CA THR A 52 5.28 -10.81 -10.03
C THR A 52 6.32 -11.36 -9.05
N VAL A 53 7.38 -10.60 -8.79
CA VAL A 53 8.43 -10.98 -7.83
C VAL A 53 7.87 -11.12 -6.41
N LEU A 54 7.10 -10.15 -5.93
CA LEU A 54 6.49 -10.17 -4.60
C LEU A 54 5.54 -11.35 -4.42
N MET A 55 4.71 -11.63 -5.43
CA MET A 55 3.78 -12.76 -5.38
C MET A 55 4.50 -14.11 -5.43
N LYS A 56 5.58 -14.24 -6.20
CA LYS A 56 6.45 -15.44 -6.14
C LYS A 56 7.06 -15.64 -4.75
N VAL A 57 7.50 -14.57 -4.10
CA VAL A 57 8.02 -14.66 -2.73
C VAL A 57 6.93 -15.11 -1.75
N LEU A 58 5.73 -14.53 -1.83
CA LEU A 58 4.60 -14.92 -0.96
C LEU A 58 4.17 -16.37 -1.18
N ASN A 59 4.32 -16.89 -2.40
CA ASN A 59 3.99 -18.28 -2.75
C ASN A 59 5.21 -19.23 -2.72
N LEU A 60 6.31 -18.80 -2.09
CA LEU A 60 7.56 -19.58 -1.94
C LEU A 60 8.14 -20.08 -3.28
N GLY A 61 7.98 -19.29 -4.33
CA GLY A 61 8.54 -19.55 -5.66
C GLY A 61 7.74 -20.53 -6.52
N GLY A 62 6.64 -21.08 -6.00
CA GLY A 62 5.77 -22.03 -6.70
C GLY A 62 4.73 -21.37 -7.61
N MET A 63 3.74 -22.16 -8.01
CA MET A 63 2.53 -21.66 -8.64
C MET A 63 1.80 -20.72 -7.70
N ILE A 64 1.16 -19.68 -8.26
CA ILE A 64 0.38 -18.75 -7.47
C ILE A 64 -0.88 -19.47 -6.96
N THR A 65 -1.02 -19.45 -5.65
CA THR A 65 -2.20 -19.96 -4.94
C THR A 65 -2.88 -18.82 -4.19
N ASP A 66 -4.11 -19.03 -3.82
CA ASP A 66 -4.80 -18.09 -2.93
C ASP A 66 -4.15 -18.11 -1.54
N VAL A 67 -3.47 -17.02 -1.21
CA VAL A 67 -2.83 -16.81 0.10
C VAL A 67 -3.71 -15.95 1.03
N SER A 68 -5.01 -15.81 0.71
CA SER A 68 -5.94 -15.08 1.58
C SER A 68 -6.03 -15.71 2.97
N PRO A 69 -6.13 -14.91 4.03
CA PRO A 69 -6.22 -13.44 4.06
C PRO A 69 -4.84 -12.73 4.14
N LEU A 70 -3.72 -13.43 3.96
CA LEU A 70 -2.37 -12.89 4.21
C LEU A 70 -2.07 -11.66 3.34
N SER A 71 -2.36 -11.73 2.02
CA SER A 71 -2.10 -10.62 1.10
C SER A 71 -2.88 -9.36 1.52
N PHE A 72 -4.16 -9.51 1.89
CA PHE A 72 -4.99 -8.42 2.40
C PHE A 72 -4.43 -7.82 3.70
N ILE A 73 -4.03 -8.68 4.65
CA ILE A 73 -3.45 -8.23 5.94
C ILE A 73 -2.17 -7.43 5.69
N LEU A 74 -1.28 -7.91 4.81
CA LEU A 74 -0.05 -7.20 4.45
C LEU A 74 -0.35 -5.85 3.78
N GLY A 75 -1.33 -5.81 2.89
CA GLY A 75 -1.82 -4.58 2.29
C GLY A 75 -2.30 -3.58 3.34
N MET A 76 -3.13 -4.02 4.30
CA MET A 76 -3.63 -3.17 5.39
C MET A 76 -2.51 -2.69 6.33
N VAL A 77 -1.51 -3.52 6.62
CA VAL A 77 -0.32 -3.08 7.39
C VAL A 77 0.40 -1.94 6.65
N CYS A 78 0.58 -2.05 5.34
CA CYS A 78 1.14 -0.98 4.52
C CYS A 78 0.28 0.30 4.58
N MET A 79 -1.05 0.17 4.54
CA MET A 79 -1.97 1.31 4.64
C MET A 79 -1.92 1.98 6.01
N ILE A 80 -1.82 1.21 7.10
CA ILE A 80 -1.62 1.74 8.46
C ILE A 80 -0.31 2.54 8.53
N ILE A 81 0.79 1.99 8.02
CA ILE A 81 2.09 2.69 7.97
C ILE A 81 1.97 3.99 7.18
N SER A 82 1.30 3.96 6.03
CA SER A 82 1.04 5.13 5.20
C SER A 82 0.26 6.21 5.94
N ALA A 83 -0.82 5.84 6.62
CA ALA A 83 -1.63 6.76 7.42
C ALA A 83 -0.82 7.37 8.58
N ILE A 84 0.04 6.57 9.24
CA ILE A 84 0.93 7.07 10.29
C ILE A 84 1.91 8.11 9.73
N ILE A 85 2.51 7.87 8.56
CA ILE A 85 3.43 8.84 7.92
C ILE A 85 2.69 10.12 7.56
N ILE A 86 1.51 10.02 6.93
CA ILE A 86 0.67 11.18 6.57
C ILE A 86 0.28 11.98 7.81
N SER A 87 -0.16 11.31 8.88
CA SER A 87 -0.53 11.97 10.13
C SER A 87 0.62 12.82 10.70
N ARG A 88 1.85 12.32 10.58
CA ARG A 88 3.06 13.06 11.00
C ARG A 88 3.42 14.21 10.06
N ALA A 89 3.28 14.01 8.77
CA ALA A 89 3.52 15.05 7.78
C ALA A 89 2.58 16.25 8.01
N ILE A 90 1.28 15.99 8.22
CA ILE A 90 0.26 17.03 8.45
C ILE A 90 0.50 17.78 9.76
N SER A 91 0.98 17.11 10.80
CA SER A 91 1.07 17.66 12.16
C SER A 91 2.48 18.00 12.62
N SER A 92 3.43 18.15 11.68
CA SER A 92 4.84 18.45 11.99
C SER A 92 5.41 17.56 13.09
N ASN A 93 5.20 16.26 12.97
CA ASN A 93 5.64 15.22 13.92
C ASN A 93 4.97 15.22 15.31
N ARG A 94 3.88 15.98 15.49
CA ARG A 94 3.07 15.99 16.73
C ARG A 94 1.64 15.50 16.43
N PRO A 95 1.42 14.21 16.13
CA PRO A 95 0.14 13.71 15.68
C PRO A 95 -0.94 13.91 16.74
N SER A 96 -2.09 14.38 16.27
CA SER A 96 -3.32 14.54 17.03
C SER A 96 -4.37 13.51 16.59
N TYR A 97 -5.45 13.36 17.33
CA TYR A 97 -6.58 12.53 16.90
C TYR A 97 -7.18 13.03 15.57
N PHE A 98 -7.22 14.35 15.36
CA PHE A 98 -7.69 14.94 14.10
C PHE A 98 -6.79 14.57 12.92
N SER A 99 -5.46 14.74 13.04
CA SER A 99 -4.51 14.35 11.97
C SER A 99 -4.53 12.85 11.71
N SER A 100 -4.73 12.02 12.74
CA SER A 100 -4.84 10.57 12.59
C SER A 100 -6.15 10.16 11.89
N ALA A 101 -7.28 10.78 12.24
CA ALA A 101 -8.54 10.56 11.55
C ALA A 101 -8.47 10.97 10.08
N PHE A 102 -7.92 12.16 9.80
CA PHE A 102 -7.76 12.66 8.45
C PHE A 102 -6.83 11.76 7.62
N ALA A 103 -5.71 11.34 8.18
CA ALA A 103 -4.78 10.43 7.52
C ALA A 103 -5.41 9.07 7.20
N SER A 104 -6.36 8.60 8.01
CA SER A 104 -7.07 7.33 7.77
C SER A 104 -7.97 7.36 6.53
N LEU A 105 -8.29 8.53 5.99
CA LEU A 105 -9.04 8.67 4.73
C LEU A 105 -8.31 8.02 3.55
N ILE A 106 -7.00 7.74 3.66
CA ILE A 106 -6.26 7.03 2.61
C ILE A 106 -6.84 5.64 2.33
N PHE A 107 -7.38 4.95 3.35
CA PHE A 107 -8.02 3.65 3.18
C PHE A 107 -9.55 3.68 3.41
N LEU A 108 -10.08 4.74 4.03
CA LEU A 108 -11.52 4.88 4.27
C LEU A 108 -12.28 5.47 3.07
N ASN A 109 -11.59 5.82 1.98
CA ASN A 109 -12.26 6.36 0.80
C ASN A 109 -12.86 5.25 -0.08
N PRO A 110 -13.99 5.50 -0.76
CA PRO A 110 -14.65 4.50 -1.60
C PRO A 110 -13.76 3.94 -2.73
N MET A 111 -12.81 4.72 -3.24
CA MET A 111 -11.90 4.29 -4.32
C MET A 111 -10.94 3.20 -3.84
N PHE A 112 -10.58 3.19 -2.56
CA PHE A 112 -9.72 2.15 -2.00
C PHE A 112 -10.46 0.81 -1.82
N ILE A 113 -11.78 0.81 -1.73
CA ILE A 113 -12.57 -0.43 -1.67
C ILE A 113 -12.26 -1.30 -2.90
N GLY A 114 -12.13 -0.69 -4.08
CA GLY A 114 -11.73 -1.41 -5.29
C GLY A 114 -10.38 -2.14 -5.13
N ASN A 115 -9.40 -1.51 -4.48
CA ASN A 115 -8.11 -2.15 -4.21
C ASN A 115 -8.21 -3.25 -3.13
N ALA A 116 -9.07 -3.06 -2.13
CA ALA A 116 -9.26 -4.00 -1.03
C ALA A 116 -9.96 -5.30 -1.46
N VAL A 117 -10.79 -5.24 -2.51
CA VAL A 117 -11.51 -6.41 -3.05
C VAL A 117 -10.57 -7.37 -3.79
N PHE A 118 -9.45 -6.87 -4.36
CA PHE A 118 -8.48 -7.72 -5.06
C PHE A 118 -7.54 -8.40 -4.06
N SER A 119 -7.91 -9.63 -3.65
CA SER A 119 -7.20 -10.40 -2.61
C SER A 119 -5.74 -10.66 -2.96
N PHE A 120 -5.42 -10.97 -4.22
CA PHE A 120 -4.04 -11.21 -4.67
C PHE A 120 -3.20 -9.93 -4.72
N ASP A 121 -3.78 -8.83 -5.21
CA ASP A 121 -3.05 -7.58 -5.46
C ASP A 121 -2.92 -6.68 -4.21
N SER A 122 -3.70 -6.92 -3.16
CA SER A 122 -3.77 -6.04 -1.98
C SER A 122 -2.40 -5.76 -1.36
N ALA A 123 -1.54 -6.77 -1.21
CA ALA A 123 -0.21 -6.61 -0.63
C ALA A 123 0.67 -5.70 -1.48
N THR A 124 0.67 -5.89 -2.79
CA THR A 124 1.51 -5.14 -3.73
C THR A 124 1.00 -3.72 -3.95
N MET A 125 -0.32 -3.54 -3.98
CA MET A 125 -0.94 -2.22 -4.01
C MET A 125 -0.62 -1.42 -2.73
N GLY A 126 -0.78 -2.04 -1.56
CA GLY A 126 -0.40 -1.44 -0.28
C GLY A 126 1.08 -1.11 -0.20
N ALA A 127 1.96 -2.03 -0.64
CA ALA A 127 3.41 -1.81 -0.68
C ALA A 127 3.78 -0.63 -1.58
N SER A 128 3.17 -0.50 -2.76
CA SER A 128 3.41 0.64 -3.65
C SER A 128 3.01 1.98 -3.03
N ILE A 129 1.88 2.02 -2.32
CA ILE A 129 1.39 3.22 -1.63
C ILE A 129 2.35 3.63 -0.51
N VAL A 130 2.79 2.69 0.35
CA VAL A 130 3.72 3.03 1.42
C VAL A 130 5.08 3.48 0.89
N VAL A 131 5.59 2.87 -0.19
CA VAL A 131 6.84 3.30 -0.83
C VAL A 131 6.71 4.71 -1.41
N ALA A 132 5.60 5.02 -2.08
CA ALA A 132 5.32 6.34 -2.63
C ALA A 132 5.32 7.43 -1.55
N ILE A 133 4.60 7.22 -0.46
CA ILE A 133 4.46 8.17 0.64
C ILE A 133 5.75 8.29 1.45
N ALA A 134 6.38 7.16 1.78
CA ALA A 134 7.61 7.15 2.56
C ALA A 134 8.76 7.84 1.81
N SER A 135 8.89 7.61 0.51
CA SER A 135 9.94 8.25 -0.29
C SER A 135 9.76 9.76 -0.39
N ALA A 136 8.53 10.25 -0.50
CA ALA A 136 8.26 11.69 -0.46
C ALA A 136 8.57 12.29 0.92
N TYR A 137 8.24 11.57 2.00
CA TYR A 137 8.41 12.06 3.37
C TYR A 137 9.86 12.06 3.86
N PHE A 138 10.63 10.99 3.58
CA PHE A 138 11.98 10.83 4.13
C PHE A 138 13.08 11.46 3.26
N PHE A 139 12.89 11.60 1.95
CA PHE A 139 13.89 12.09 1.00
C PHE A 139 13.55 13.51 0.48
N TYR A 140 13.48 14.50 1.36
CA TYR A 140 13.11 15.88 0.98
C TYR A 140 14.31 16.86 0.87
N ASN A 141 15.52 16.46 1.28
CA ASN A 141 16.67 17.37 1.43
C ASN A 141 17.38 17.79 0.13
N ARG A 142 16.89 17.44 -1.04
CA ARG A 142 17.48 17.78 -2.36
C ARG A 142 18.96 17.35 -2.53
N SER A 143 19.47 16.42 -1.72
CA SER A 143 20.78 15.85 -1.92
C SER A 143 20.78 14.93 -3.16
N TYR A 144 21.97 14.70 -3.75
CA TYR A 144 22.09 13.75 -4.83
C TYR A 144 21.59 12.35 -4.46
N ILE A 145 21.85 11.93 -3.24
CA ILE A 145 21.38 10.65 -2.68
C ILE A 145 19.85 10.61 -2.63
N ASP A 146 19.19 11.68 -2.20
CA ASP A 146 17.74 11.76 -2.15
C ASP A 146 17.11 11.66 -3.55
N VAL A 147 17.73 12.30 -4.54
CA VAL A 147 17.28 12.20 -5.94
C VAL A 147 17.35 10.77 -6.45
N VAL A 148 18.47 10.08 -6.19
CA VAL A 148 18.64 8.66 -6.58
C VAL A 148 17.56 7.80 -5.91
N TRP A 149 17.35 7.96 -4.60
CA TRP A 149 16.32 7.19 -3.88
C TRP A 149 14.90 7.49 -4.38
N LYS A 150 14.59 8.73 -4.73
CA LYS A 150 13.30 9.08 -5.35
C LYS A 150 13.11 8.39 -6.70
N ILE A 151 14.15 8.35 -7.54
CA ILE A 151 14.07 7.64 -8.83
C ILE A 151 13.81 6.15 -8.59
N VAL A 152 14.57 5.50 -7.70
CA VAL A 152 14.39 4.09 -7.35
C VAL A 152 12.98 3.84 -6.82
N ALA A 153 12.49 4.71 -5.92
CA ALA A 153 11.15 4.58 -5.36
C ALA A 153 10.05 4.71 -6.41
N VAL A 154 10.12 5.72 -7.28
CA VAL A 154 9.13 5.91 -8.36
C VAL A 154 9.14 4.73 -9.33
N THR A 155 10.32 4.26 -9.73
CA THR A 155 10.43 3.07 -10.59
C THR A 155 9.82 1.84 -9.92
N SER A 156 10.07 1.63 -8.62
CA SER A 156 9.48 0.53 -7.85
C SER A 156 7.96 0.66 -7.76
N VAL A 157 7.44 1.85 -7.49
CA VAL A 157 5.99 2.13 -7.43
C VAL A 157 5.33 1.80 -8.77
N MET A 158 5.89 2.28 -9.88
CA MET A 158 5.35 2.02 -11.21
C MET A 158 5.41 0.54 -11.59
N SER A 159 6.45 -0.18 -11.12
CA SER A 159 6.60 -1.62 -11.34
C SER A 159 5.71 -2.49 -10.45
N MET A 160 5.08 -1.92 -9.41
CA MET A 160 4.09 -2.60 -8.55
C MET A 160 2.66 -2.19 -8.89
N TYR A 161 2.36 -0.89 -8.82
CA TYR A 161 1.02 -0.37 -9.04
C TYR A 161 1.07 1.09 -9.50
N GLN A 162 0.93 1.30 -10.80
CA GLN A 162 1.12 2.61 -11.46
C GLN A 162 0.26 3.74 -10.86
N PRO A 163 -1.03 3.54 -10.48
CA PRO A 163 -1.84 4.61 -9.89
C PRO A 163 -1.25 5.21 -8.62
N SER A 164 -0.42 4.46 -7.87
CA SER A 164 0.26 4.97 -6.67
C SER A 164 1.30 6.04 -6.96
N SER A 165 1.76 6.20 -8.21
CA SER A 165 2.67 7.28 -8.61
C SER A 165 2.04 8.68 -8.42
N ALA A 166 0.74 8.80 -8.57
CA ALA A 166 0.03 10.05 -8.29
C ALA A 166 0.14 10.47 -6.82
N LEU A 167 0.14 9.51 -5.89
CA LEU A 167 0.36 9.78 -4.47
C LEU A 167 1.78 10.30 -4.20
N PHE A 168 2.79 9.74 -4.88
CA PHE A 168 4.16 10.24 -4.77
C PHE A 168 4.26 11.71 -5.20
N VAL A 169 3.68 12.08 -6.34
CA VAL A 169 3.68 13.46 -6.85
C VAL A 169 2.94 14.40 -5.88
N THR A 170 1.74 14.01 -5.45
CA THR A 170 0.93 14.80 -4.53
C THR A 170 1.63 14.99 -3.18
N MET A 171 2.18 13.95 -2.61
CA MET A 171 2.90 14.05 -1.32
C MET A 171 4.18 14.86 -1.45
N THR A 172 4.92 14.73 -2.56
CA THR A 172 6.12 15.55 -2.82
C THR A 172 5.74 17.03 -2.90
N ALA A 173 4.67 17.38 -3.61
CA ALA A 173 4.19 18.76 -3.71
C ALA A 173 3.68 19.32 -2.39
N PHE A 174 3.15 18.47 -1.51
CA PHE A 174 2.66 18.88 -0.18
C PHE A 174 3.79 19.12 0.83
N ILE A 175 4.91 18.39 0.73
CA ILE A 175 6.02 18.42 1.71
C ILE A 175 7.07 19.49 1.33
N VAL A 176 7.21 19.83 0.06
CA VAL A 176 8.16 20.84 -0.46
C VAL A 176 7.60 22.24 -0.31
#